data_20cba39ea77a1c215adda32117f46d4d
#
_entry.id   20cba39ea77a1c215adda32117f46d4d
#
_cell.length_a   1.000
_cell.length_b   1.000
_cell.length_c   1.000
_cell.angle_alpha   90.00
_cell.angle_beta   90.00
_cell.angle_gamma   90.00
#
_symmetry.space_group_name_H-M   'P 1'
#
loop_
_entity.id
_entity.type
_entity.pdbx_description
1 polymer ?
#
loop_
_entity_poly.entity_id
_entity_poly.type
_entity_poly.pdbx_seq_one_letter_code
_entity_poly.pdbx_strand_id
1 'polypeptide(L)'
;MSALDALLNPVYETKTKEVALGNRLIDPDTGKPATFTLRTMTTDERASIRKRCIVTRESGDGKYNEVDNESFLARCLVECCVNPDLKSTAFCTFPPREPGAKPIVVSPDVALKRRLLVPEYERLASAFMELNAMDESNPAEDAVTKN
;
A
#
# COMPACT_ATOMS: atom_id res chain seq x y z
N MET A 1 -5.46 -35.99 3.05
CA MET A 1 -5.30 -34.56 3.26
C MET A 1 -6.21 -33.79 2.34
N SER A 2 -6.77 -32.73 2.83
CA SER A 2 -7.76 -31.97 2.09
C SER A 2 -7.32 -30.52 1.93
N ALA A 3 -7.96 -29.82 1.01
CA ALA A 3 -7.77 -28.37 0.83
C ALA A 3 -8.17 -27.61 2.11
N LEU A 4 -9.16 -28.14 2.84
CA LEU A 4 -9.57 -27.55 4.12
C LEU A 4 -8.42 -27.57 5.14
N ASP A 5 -7.72 -28.70 5.23
CA ASP A 5 -6.58 -28.80 6.14
C ASP A 5 -5.50 -27.79 5.78
N ALA A 6 -5.25 -27.57 4.50
CA ALA A 6 -4.29 -26.60 4.02
C ALA A 6 -4.72 -25.15 4.37
N LEU A 7 -6.01 -24.85 4.30
CA LEU A 7 -6.55 -23.53 4.67
C LEU A 7 -6.43 -23.27 6.17
N LEU A 8 -6.65 -24.31 6.99
CA LEU A 8 -6.58 -24.18 8.44
C LEU A 8 -5.13 -24.14 8.95
N ASN A 9 -4.20 -24.68 8.18
CA ASN A 9 -2.78 -24.76 8.57
C ASN A 9 -1.90 -24.35 7.38
N PRO A 10 -1.95 -23.07 6.97
CA PRO A 10 -1.13 -22.62 5.85
C PRO A 10 0.37 -22.68 6.19
N VAL A 11 1.20 -22.84 5.17
CA VAL A 11 2.66 -22.84 5.32
C VAL A 11 3.14 -21.51 5.87
N TYR A 12 2.46 -20.40 5.49
CA TYR A 12 2.71 -19.07 6.05
C TYR A 12 1.38 -18.28 6.05
N GLU A 13 1.22 -17.40 7.03
CA GLU A 13 0.02 -16.57 7.15
C GLU A 13 0.03 -15.41 6.15
N THR A 14 1.18 -14.78 5.97
CA THR A 14 1.36 -13.70 5.00
C THR A 14 2.69 -13.90 4.29
N LYS A 15 2.72 -13.46 3.05
CA LYS A 15 3.96 -13.38 2.28
C LYS A 15 4.45 -11.94 2.34
N THR A 16 5.77 -11.76 2.44
CA THR A 16 6.38 -10.42 2.50
C THR A 16 7.38 -10.22 1.37
N LYS A 17 7.62 -8.95 1.05
CA LYS A 17 8.61 -8.55 0.06
C LYS A 17 9.27 -7.26 0.52
N GLU A 18 10.59 -7.21 0.44
CA GLU A 18 11.35 -6.00 0.71
C GLU A 18 11.63 -5.27 -0.60
N VAL A 19 11.52 -3.93 -0.58
CA VAL A 19 11.78 -3.11 -1.74
C VAL A 19 12.51 -1.83 -1.31
N ALA A 20 13.56 -1.47 -2.07
CA ALA A 20 14.23 -0.18 -1.93
C ALA A 20 13.64 0.77 -2.97
N LEU A 21 13.36 2.01 -2.57
CA LEU A 21 12.69 2.97 -3.44
C LEU A 21 13.65 3.85 -4.25
N GLY A 22 14.94 3.80 -3.95
CA GLY A 22 15.96 4.56 -4.65
C GLY A 22 17.00 5.13 -3.70
N ASN A 23 17.85 6.00 -4.24
CA ASN A 23 19.02 6.52 -3.49
C ASN A 23 18.73 7.77 -2.66
N ARG A 24 17.54 8.33 -2.76
CA ARG A 24 17.17 9.52 -1.98
C ARG A 24 16.87 9.17 -0.52
N LEU A 25 16.31 7.99 -0.28
CA LEU A 25 15.93 7.53 1.06
C LEU A 25 16.99 6.57 1.56
N ILE A 26 17.97 7.12 2.28
CA ILE A 26 19.11 6.36 2.79
C ILE A 26 18.91 6.12 4.29
N ASP A 27 19.06 4.86 4.70
CA ASP A 27 19.03 4.49 6.11
C ASP A 27 20.30 5.03 6.79
N PRO A 28 20.19 5.93 7.79
CA PRO A 28 21.36 6.49 8.43
C PRO A 28 22.20 5.46 9.21
N ASP A 29 21.59 4.36 9.63
CA ASP A 29 22.30 3.33 10.40
C ASP A 29 23.18 2.45 9.52
N THR A 30 22.78 2.20 8.27
CA THR A 30 23.52 1.33 7.36
C THR A 30 24.22 2.07 6.23
N GLY A 31 23.83 3.30 5.93
CA GLY A 31 24.34 4.06 4.79
C GLY A 31 23.86 3.53 3.43
N LYS A 32 22.90 2.61 3.44
CA LYS A 32 22.35 2.00 2.23
C LYS A 32 20.91 2.49 2.00
N PRO A 33 20.38 2.34 0.78
CA PRO A 33 18.98 2.67 0.54
C PRO A 33 18.06 1.99 1.54
N ALA A 34 17.14 2.74 2.11
CA ALA A 34 16.16 2.20 3.05
C ALA A 34 15.24 1.22 2.34
N THR A 35 14.93 0.11 3.01
CA THR A 35 14.02 -0.90 2.47
C THR A 35 12.66 -0.80 3.16
N PHE A 36 11.63 -0.99 2.35
CA PHE A 36 10.25 -1.04 2.80
C PHE A 36 9.80 -2.50 2.72
N THR A 37 9.20 -3.00 3.78
CA THR A 37 8.69 -4.37 3.81
C THR A 37 7.19 -4.35 3.64
N LEU A 38 6.71 -4.98 2.57
CA LEU A 38 5.29 -5.11 2.27
C LEU A 38 4.81 -6.53 2.56
N ARG A 39 3.54 -6.68 2.90
CA ARG A 39 2.90 -7.97 3.11
C ARG A 39 1.73 -8.17 2.16
N THR A 40 1.33 -9.42 1.99
CA THR A 40 0.08 -9.73 1.31
C THR A 40 -1.10 -9.35 2.20
N MET A 41 -2.23 -9.09 1.57
CA MET A 41 -3.47 -8.77 2.26
C MET A 41 -4.51 -9.84 1.97
N THR A 42 -5.49 -9.99 2.86
CA THR A 42 -6.61 -10.88 2.64
C THR A 42 -7.65 -10.22 1.73
N THR A 43 -8.51 -11.03 1.14
CA THR A 43 -9.64 -10.53 0.36
C THR A 43 -10.55 -9.62 1.19
N ASP A 44 -10.73 -9.95 2.46
CA ASP A 44 -11.54 -9.19 3.38
C ASP A 44 -10.93 -7.80 3.68
N GLU A 45 -9.63 -7.75 3.91
CA GLU A 45 -8.91 -6.48 4.09
C GLU A 45 -9.06 -5.58 2.85
N ARG A 46 -8.89 -6.16 1.66
CA ARG A 46 -9.04 -5.43 0.40
C ARG A 46 -10.45 -4.86 0.26
N ALA A 47 -11.46 -5.67 0.52
CA ALA A 47 -12.86 -5.24 0.42
C ALA A 47 -13.16 -4.10 1.41
N SER A 48 -12.64 -4.19 2.64
CA SER A 48 -12.82 -3.17 3.66
C SER A 48 -12.20 -1.82 3.24
N ILE A 49 -10.99 -1.86 2.71
CA ILE A 49 -10.31 -0.65 2.23
C ILE A 49 -11.06 -0.06 1.05
N ARG A 50 -11.47 -0.90 0.10
CA ARG A 50 -12.20 -0.47 -1.09
C ARG A 50 -13.50 0.25 -0.73
N LYS A 51 -14.22 -0.27 0.25
CA LYS A 51 -15.47 0.34 0.73
C LYS A 51 -15.24 1.75 1.26
N ARG A 52 -14.12 1.99 1.92
CA ARG A 52 -13.78 3.31 2.46
C ARG A 52 -13.34 4.31 1.39
N CYS A 53 -13.10 3.84 0.16
CA CYS A 53 -12.65 4.68 -0.95
C CYS A 53 -13.76 4.97 -1.96
N ILE A 54 -15.00 4.67 -1.62
CA ILE A 54 -16.15 4.96 -2.48
C ILE A 54 -16.46 6.45 -2.37
N VAL A 55 -16.53 7.11 -3.51
CA VAL A 55 -16.91 8.52 -3.62
C VAL A 55 -18.15 8.66 -4.49
N THR A 56 -18.96 9.68 -4.22
CA THR A 56 -20.15 9.97 -5.01
C THR A 56 -19.79 11.00 -6.05
N ARG A 57 -20.05 10.67 -7.32
CA ARG A 57 -19.85 11.58 -8.46
C ARG A 57 -21.18 11.99 -9.02
N GLU A 58 -21.22 13.17 -9.67
CA GLU A 58 -22.40 13.67 -10.37
C GLU A 58 -22.13 13.66 -11.86
N SER A 59 -23.12 13.20 -12.63
CA SER A 59 -23.12 13.28 -14.08
C SER A 59 -24.45 13.86 -14.55
N GLY A 60 -24.58 14.13 -15.86
CA GLY A 60 -25.82 14.62 -16.43
C GLY A 60 -27.05 13.76 -16.14
N ASP A 61 -26.84 12.47 -15.89
CA ASP A 61 -27.88 11.48 -15.63
C ASP A 61 -28.16 11.23 -14.15
N GLY A 62 -27.48 11.96 -13.25
CA GLY A 62 -27.67 11.83 -11.81
C GLY A 62 -26.39 11.52 -11.05
N LYS A 63 -26.54 10.98 -9.85
CA LYS A 63 -25.42 10.65 -8.97
C LYS A 63 -25.08 9.17 -9.08
N TYR A 64 -23.78 8.85 -9.02
CA TYR A 64 -23.31 7.47 -9.00
C TYR A 64 -22.13 7.35 -8.05
N ASN A 65 -21.89 6.12 -7.58
CA ASN A 65 -20.77 5.81 -6.70
C ASN A 65 -19.65 5.14 -7.50
N GLU A 66 -18.42 5.53 -7.23
CA GLU A 66 -17.25 4.88 -7.82
C GLU A 66 -16.14 4.77 -6.79
N VAL A 67 -15.20 3.85 -7.05
CA VAL A 67 -14.02 3.71 -6.21
C VAL A 67 -12.97 4.72 -6.66
N ASP A 68 -12.45 5.51 -5.70
CA ASP A 68 -11.30 6.36 -5.94
C ASP A 68 -10.05 5.48 -5.93
N ASN A 69 -9.56 5.12 -7.11
CA ASN A 69 -8.45 4.17 -7.26
C ASN A 69 -7.13 4.69 -6.69
N GLU A 70 -6.89 5.99 -6.74
CA GLU A 70 -5.67 6.57 -6.16
C GLU A 70 -5.69 6.46 -4.64
N SER A 71 -6.81 6.79 -4.02
CA SER A 71 -7.00 6.65 -2.58
C SER A 71 -6.94 5.18 -2.16
N PHE A 72 -7.55 4.30 -2.94
CA PHE A 72 -7.54 2.86 -2.69
C PHE A 72 -6.12 2.31 -2.66
N LEU A 73 -5.33 2.60 -3.69
CA LEU A 73 -3.95 2.13 -3.76
C LEU A 73 -3.11 2.66 -2.59
N ALA A 74 -3.19 3.95 -2.31
CA ALA A 74 -2.44 4.55 -1.21
C ALA A 74 -2.79 3.93 0.15
N ARG A 75 -4.07 3.68 0.40
CA ARG A 75 -4.52 3.04 1.64
C ARG A 75 -4.08 1.59 1.74
N CYS A 76 -4.05 0.86 0.63
CA CYS A 76 -3.50 -0.49 0.59
C CYS A 76 -2.02 -0.50 0.93
N LEU A 77 -1.25 0.43 0.37
CA LEU A 77 0.18 0.55 0.66
C LEU A 77 0.44 0.83 2.14
N VAL A 78 -0.34 1.73 2.73
CA VAL A 78 -0.24 2.05 4.16
C VAL A 78 -0.54 0.82 5.01
N GLU A 79 -1.62 0.11 4.71
CA GLU A 79 -2.04 -1.05 5.49
C GLU A 79 -1.04 -2.20 5.39
N CYS A 80 -0.48 -2.43 4.21
CA CYS A 80 0.39 -3.56 3.95
C CYS A 80 1.88 -3.28 4.21
N CYS A 81 2.26 -2.06 4.53
CA CYS A 81 3.65 -1.75 4.87
C CYS A 81 3.92 -2.15 6.32
N VAL A 82 4.68 -3.22 6.48
CA VAL A 82 5.06 -3.75 7.79
C VAL A 82 6.14 -2.89 8.43
N ASN A 83 7.08 -2.43 7.62
CA ASN A 83 8.19 -1.60 8.07
C ASN A 83 8.64 -0.68 6.92
N PRO A 84 8.75 0.63 7.14
CA PRO A 84 8.41 1.37 8.36
C PRO A 84 6.90 1.43 8.61
N ASP A 85 6.51 1.81 9.82
CA ASP A 85 5.09 1.99 10.16
C ASP A 85 4.59 3.32 9.58
N LEU A 86 3.84 3.23 8.49
CA LEU A 86 3.30 4.39 7.79
C LEU A 86 2.08 5.01 8.50
N LYS A 87 1.65 4.42 9.60
CA LYS A 87 0.58 4.96 10.45
C LYS A 87 1.13 5.71 11.65
N SER A 88 2.45 5.77 11.81
CA SER A 88 3.07 6.45 12.93
C SER A 88 2.78 7.95 12.90
N THR A 89 2.67 8.55 14.08
CA THR A 89 2.44 10.00 14.22
C THR A 89 3.54 10.79 13.55
N ALA A 90 4.80 10.35 13.69
CA ALA A 90 5.95 11.02 13.07
C ALA A 90 5.82 11.09 11.54
N PHE A 91 5.39 9.99 10.93
CA PHE A 91 5.21 9.94 9.48
C PHE A 91 4.10 10.88 8.99
N CYS A 92 3.02 10.99 9.76
CA CYS A 92 1.82 11.75 9.40
C CYS A 92 1.87 13.23 9.80
N THR A 93 2.95 13.68 10.46
CA THR A 93 3.07 15.05 10.95
C THR A 93 4.04 15.84 10.10
N PHE A 94 3.62 17.03 9.68
CA PHE A 94 4.40 17.95 8.84
C PHE A 94 4.65 19.26 9.57
N PRO A 95 5.76 19.96 9.29
CA PRO A 95 6.02 21.27 9.87
C PRO A 95 4.89 22.24 9.54
N PRO A 96 4.59 23.21 10.43
CA PRO A 96 3.59 24.22 10.14
C PRO A 96 4.05 25.12 8.99
N ARG A 97 3.09 25.68 8.24
CA ARG A 97 3.38 26.58 7.12
C ARG A 97 3.93 27.90 7.60
N GLU A 98 3.53 28.33 8.80
CA GLU A 98 3.95 29.61 9.37
C GLU A 98 4.65 29.40 10.71
N PRO A 99 5.70 30.21 11.05
CA PRO A 99 6.34 30.13 12.35
C PRO A 99 5.33 30.32 13.48
N GLY A 100 5.39 29.48 14.50
CA GLY A 100 4.51 29.55 15.67
C GLY A 100 3.17 28.88 15.49
N ALA A 101 2.83 28.39 14.29
CA ALA A 101 1.62 27.62 14.05
C ALA A 101 1.80 26.17 14.53
N LYS A 102 0.68 25.45 14.70
CA LYS A 102 0.73 24.04 15.07
C LYS A 102 1.18 23.17 13.90
N PRO A 103 1.88 22.05 14.17
CA PRO A 103 2.19 21.09 13.13
C PRO A 103 0.92 20.58 12.43
N ILE A 104 1.06 20.22 11.17
CA ILE A 104 -0.04 19.72 10.36
C ILE A 104 -0.04 18.20 10.42
N VAL A 105 -1.14 17.61 10.86
CA VAL A 105 -1.32 16.14 10.88
C VAL A 105 -2.29 15.76 9.77
N VAL A 106 -1.87 14.81 8.95
CA VAL A 106 -2.69 14.31 7.85
C VAL A 106 -2.89 12.81 7.97
N SER A 107 -3.81 12.26 7.20
CA SER A 107 -4.00 10.81 7.16
C SER A 107 -2.78 10.12 6.54
N PRO A 108 -2.52 8.84 6.88
CA PRO A 108 -1.33 8.13 6.36
C PRO A 108 -1.25 8.06 4.84
N ASP A 109 -2.37 7.90 4.15
CA ASP A 109 -2.39 7.85 2.69
C ASP A 109 -1.98 9.20 2.08
N VAL A 110 -2.42 10.30 2.66
CA VAL A 110 -2.02 11.64 2.23
C VAL A 110 -0.53 11.87 2.53
N ALA A 111 -0.07 11.46 3.72
CA ALA A 111 1.35 11.58 4.10
C ALA A 111 2.25 10.82 3.12
N LEU A 112 1.86 9.63 2.73
CA LEU A 112 2.63 8.80 1.80
C LEU A 112 2.81 9.52 0.46
N LYS A 113 1.76 10.08 -0.08
CA LYS A 113 1.82 10.82 -1.35
C LYS A 113 2.64 12.11 -1.26
N ARG A 114 2.68 12.74 -0.09
CA ARG A 114 3.46 13.96 0.10
C ARG A 114 4.95 13.70 0.30
N ARG A 115 5.31 12.57 0.93
CA ARG A 115 6.70 12.26 1.26
C ARG A 115 7.46 11.57 0.16
N LEU A 116 6.78 10.79 -0.68
CA LEU A 116 7.43 10.06 -1.77
C LEU A 116 7.36 10.84 -3.08
N LEU A 117 8.46 10.81 -3.82
CA LEU A 117 8.48 11.29 -5.20
C LEU A 117 7.80 10.27 -6.09
N VAL A 118 7.36 10.70 -7.28
CA VAL A 118 6.65 9.83 -8.22
C VAL A 118 7.36 8.50 -8.47
N PRO A 119 8.67 8.47 -8.80
CA PRO A 119 9.35 7.19 -9.04
C PRO A 119 9.38 6.29 -7.81
N GLU A 120 9.51 6.86 -6.62
CA GLU A 120 9.52 6.12 -5.36
C GLU A 120 8.17 5.48 -5.08
N TYR A 121 7.12 6.27 -5.22
CA TYR A 121 5.75 5.79 -5.05
C TYR A 121 5.43 4.67 -6.05
N GLU A 122 5.81 4.85 -7.30
CA GLU A 122 5.57 3.85 -8.34
C GLU A 122 6.30 2.54 -8.07
N ARG A 123 7.54 2.59 -7.56
CA ARG A 123 8.27 1.38 -7.18
C ARG A 123 7.59 0.65 -6.03
N LEU A 124 7.13 1.38 -5.03
CA LEU A 124 6.40 0.80 -3.91
C LEU A 124 5.09 0.17 -4.39
N ALA A 125 4.35 0.87 -5.22
CA ALA A 125 3.08 0.40 -5.78
C ALA A 125 3.27 -0.85 -6.64
N SER A 126 4.31 -0.87 -7.49
CA SER A 126 4.61 -2.02 -8.33
C SER A 126 4.95 -3.25 -7.50
N ALA A 127 5.76 -3.08 -6.45
CA ALA A 127 6.12 -4.17 -5.55
C ALA A 127 4.89 -4.72 -4.84
N PHE A 128 3.99 -3.84 -4.40
CA PHE A 128 2.74 -4.22 -3.77
C PHE A 128 1.84 -5.01 -4.73
N MET A 129 1.68 -4.52 -5.95
CA MET A 129 0.83 -5.16 -6.96
C MET A 129 1.35 -6.54 -7.35
N GLU A 130 2.66 -6.69 -7.52
CA GLU A 130 3.28 -7.99 -7.80
C GLU A 130 3.04 -8.97 -6.64
N LEU A 131 3.29 -8.50 -5.42
CA LEU A 131 3.16 -9.35 -4.23
C LEU A 131 1.73 -9.82 -4.03
N ASN A 132 0.75 -8.97 -4.28
CA ASN A 132 -0.67 -9.27 -4.11
C ASN A 132 -1.34 -9.72 -5.41
N ALA A 133 -0.57 -9.89 -6.49
CA ALA A 133 -1.06 -10.31 -7.80
C ALA A 133 -2.22 -9.45 -8.31
N MET A 134 -2.11 -8.14 -8.12
CA MET A 134 -3.11 -7.16 -8.55
C MET A 134 -2.78 -6.50 -9.87
N ASP A 135 -1.71 -6.94 -10.55
CA ASP A 135 -1.37 -6.52 -11.89
C ASP A 135 -2.23 -7.29 -12.91
N GLU A 136 -1.97 -7.08 -14.19
CA GLU A 136 -2.71 -7.76 -15.27
C GLU A 136 -2.39 -9.24 -15.38
N SER A 137 -1.29 -9.72 -14.80
CA SER A 137 -0.97 -11.14 -14.85
C SER A 137 -1.85 -11.94 -13.89
N ASN A 138 -2.33 -13.08 -14.39
CA ASN A 138 -3.15 -13.98 -13.61
C ASN A 138 -2.24 -14.99 -12.91
N PRO A 139 -2.18 -15.02 -11.56
CA PRO A 139 -1.32 -15.96 -10.83
C PRO A 139 -1.59 -17.43 -11.18
N ALA A 140 -2.85 -17.78 -11.47
CA ALA A 140 -3.20 -19.13 -11.85
C ALA A 140 -2.63 -19.49 -13.23
N GLU A 141 -2.65 -18.56 -14.18
CA GLU A 141 -2.03 -18.74 -15.48
C GLU A 141 -0.51 -18.88 -15.37
N ASP A 142 0.11 -18.03 -14.56
CA ASP A 142 1.55 -18.10 -14.30
C ASP A 142 1.94 -19.45 -13.71
N ALA A 143 1.18 -19.94 -12.75
CA ALA A 143 1.43 -21.24 -12.13
C ALA A 143 1.28 -22.39 -13.13
N VAL A 144 0.30 -22.33 -14.02
CA VAL A 144 0.09 -23.32 -15.09
C VAL A 144 1.21 -23.26 -16.11
N THR A 145 1.63 -22.05 -16.47
CA THR A 145 2.68 -21.85 -17.48
C THR A 145 4.03 -22.38 -17.00
N LYS A 146 4.30 -22.32 -15.71
CA LYS A 146 5.57 -22.79 -15.11
C LYS A 146 5.66 -24.30 -14.97
N ASN A 147 4.56 -24.97 -15.11
CA ASN A 147 4.48 -26.41 -15.04
C ASN A 147 4.45 -27.05 -16.43
#